data_77e179113cb0e970bfb00ef4daa4d4a4
#
_entry.id   77e179113cb0e970bfb00ef4daa4d4a4
#
_cell.length_a   1.000
_cell.length_b   1.000
_cell.length_c   1.000
_cell.angle_alpha   90.00
_cell.angle_beta   90.00
_cell.angle_gamma   90.00
#
_symmetry.space_group_name_H-M   'P 1'
#
loop_
_entity.id
_entity.type
_entity.pdbx_description
1 polymer ?
#
loop_
_entity_poly.entity_id
_entity_poly.type
_entity_poly.pdbx_seq_one_letter_code
_entity_poly.pdbx_strand_id
1 'polypeptide(L)'
;MTCWELFDQQIDKYKNKVFETFNLDGTINVVIEIPAGGNEKWEVSKIDGTLRWERTNNSYRVIKYLPYVSNYGFIPQTLQPENLGGDGDPVDVVLLGKSYERGSVIKSKILGVLLMTDEGKIDNKIIAISNDSKIFFHQNLNSIEDLKKNYP
;
A
#
# COMPACT_ATOMS: atom_id res chain seq x y z
N MET A 1 -7.10 11.37 -25.72
CA MET A 1 -6.47 10.72 -24.57
C MET A 1 -7.57 10.33 -23.60
N THR A 2 -7.78 9.06 -23.38
CA THR A 2 -8.79 8.57 -22.43
C THR A 2 -8.28 8.76 -21.01
N CYS A 3 -9.15 8.76 -20.00
CA CYS A 3 -8.77 8.80 -18.60
C CYS A 3 -7.83 7.62 -18.24
N TRP A 4 -7.94 6.52 -18.96
CA TRP A 4 -7.11 5.33 -18.86
C TRP A 4 -5.68 5.55 -19.39
N GLU A 5 -5.52 6.24 -20.51
CA GLU A 5 -4.21 6.58 -21.07
C GLU A 5 -3.44 7.54 -20.17
N LEU A 6 -4.12 8.49 -19.51
CA LEU A 6 -3.53 9.35 -18.49
C LEU A 6 -3.12 8.54 -17.24
N PHE A 7 -3.91 7.55 -16.89
CA PHE A 7 -3.65 6.67 -15.76
C PHE A 7 -2.47 5.73 -16.06
N ASP A 8 -2.45 5.12 -17.24
CA ASP A 8 -1.34 4.31 -17.72
C ASP A 8 -0.03 5.11 -17.82
N GLN A 9 -0.08 6.38 -18.20
CA GLN A 9 1.10 7.25 -18.23
C GLN A 9 1.64 7.58 -16.83
N GLN A 10 0.78 7.71 -15.82
CA GLN A 10 1.22 7.88 -14.43
C GLN A 10 1.82 6.59 -13.87
N ILE A 11 1.29 5.46 -14.26
CA ILE A 11 1.75 4.13 -13.87
C ILE A 11 3.05 3.76 -14.58
N ASP A 12 3.25 4.16 -15.83
CA ASP A 12 4.54 4.01 -16.53
C ASP A 12 5.70 4.73 -15.80
N LYS A 13 5.41 5.71 -14.95
CA LYS A 13 6.43 6.28 -14.04
C LYS A 13 6.97 5.26 -13.06
N TYR A 14 6.18 4.27 -12.65
CA TYR A 14 6.65 3.20 -11.76
C TYR A 14 7.49 2.17 -12.51
N LYS A 15 7.16 1.90 -13.76
CA LYS A 15 7.92 0.99 -14.62
C LYS A 15 9.29 1.54 -14.98
N ASN A 16 9.40 2.85 -15.18
CA ASN A 16 10.64 3.53 -15.59
C ASN A 16 11.43 4.19 -14.46
N LYS A 17 10.84 4.36 -13.28
CA LYS A 17 11.51 4.83 -12.06
C LYS A 17 11.36 3.76 -11.00
N VAL A 18 12.42 3.03 -10.81
CA VAL A 18 12.58 2.11 -9.71
C VAL A 18 12.64 2.95 -8.44
N PHE A 19 11.51 3.07 -7.73
CA PHE A 19 11.51 3.68 -6.42
C PHE A 19 12.25 2.76 -5.46
N GLU A 20 13.17 3.33 -4.71
CA GLU A 20 13.86 2.59 -3.67
C GLU A 20 12.88 2.15 -2.57
N THR A 21 13.15 0.98 -1.98
CA THR A 21 12.40 0.50 -0.82
C THR A 21 12.56 1.45 0.37
N PHE A 22 13.82 1.84 0.65
CA PHE A 22 14.20 2.70 1.75
C PHE A 22 14.75 4.04 1.26
N ASN A 23 14.45 5.08 2.01
CA ASN A 23 15.08 6.38 1.90
C ASN A 23 16.31 6.46 2.82
N LEU A 24 17.20 7.44 2.58
CA LEU A 24 18.43 7.63 3.38
C LEU A 24 18.16 7.89 4.87
N ASP A 25 16.98 8.40 5.21
CA ASP A 25 16.55 8.65 6.59
C ASP A 25 15.89 7.43 7.27
N GLY A 26 15.91 6.27 6.62
CA GLY A 26 15.33 5.03 7.13
C GLY A 26 13.81 4.90 6.95
N THR A 27 13.15 5.89 6.34
CA THR A 27 11.75 5.77 5.95
C THR A 27 11.62 4.87 4.71
N ILE A 28 10.41 4.30 4.53
CA ILE A 28 10.06 3.52 3.34
C ILE A 28 9.27 4.37 2.35
N ASN A 29 9.27 3.95 1.09
CA ASN A 29 8.34 4.43 0.08
C ASN A 29 7.14 3.48 -0.01
N VAL A 30 5.94 4.04 -0.02
CA VAL A 30 4.68 3.29 -0.17
C VAL A 30 3.96 3.78 -1.41
N VAL A 31 3.68 2.88 -2.33
CA VAL A 31 2.86 3.16 -3.51
C VAL A 31 1.40 2.90 -3.15
N ILE A 32 0.54 3.89 -3.34
CA ILE A 32 -0.88 3.80 -2.98
C ILE A 32 -1.66 3.07 -4.08
N GLU A 33 -2.28 1.96 -3.73
CA GLU A 33 -3.21 1.21 -4.60
C GLU A 33 -4.65 1.62 -4.35
N ILE A 34 -5.02 1.75 -3.07
CA ILE A 34 -6.39 2.06 -2.65
C ILE A 34 -6.33 3.21 -1.65
N PRO A 35 -6.83 4.40 -2.02
CA PRO A 35 -6.98 5.52 -1.11
C PRO A 35 -7.88 5.20 0.09
N ALA A 36 -7.63 5.83 1.22
CA ALA A 36 -8.53 5.76 2.37
C ALA A 36 -9.95 6.20 1.96
N GLY A 37 -10.95 5.41 2.32
CA GLY A 37 -12.35 5.59 1.90
C GLY A 37 -12.68 4.95 0.54
N GLY A 38 -11.69 4.40 -0.17
CA GLY A 38 -11.89 3.68 -1.43
C GLY A 38 -12.40 2.27 -1.22
N ASN A 39 -13.12 1.73 -2.21
CA ASN A 39 -13.62 0.36 -2.23
C ASN A 39 -13.28 -0.39 -3.53
N GLU A 40 -12.66 0.27 -4.49
CA GLU A 40 -12.19 -0.33 -5.72
C GLU A 40 -10.91 -1.12 -5.45
N LYS A 41 -10.92 -2.42 -5.71
CA LYS A 41 -9.74 -3.28 -5.49
C LYS A 41 -8.75 -3.12 -6.64
N TRP A 42 -7.78 -2.24 -6.44
CA TRP A 42 -6.63 -2.08 -7.32
C TRP A 42 -5.41 -2.77 -6.74
N GLU A 43 -4.57 -3.27 -7.61
CA GLU A 43 -3.34 -3.96 -7.26
C GLU A 43 -2.25 -3.75 -8.31
N VAL A 44 -1.01 -3.92 -7.92
CA VAL A 44 0.13 -3.90 -8.85
C VAL A 44 0.18 -5.21 -9.62
N SER A 45 0.29 -5.09 -10.95
CA SER A 45 0.45 -6.25 -11.83
C SER A 45 1.84 -6.87 -11.70
N LYS A 46 1.91 -8.17 -11.42
CA LYS A 46 3.17 -8.94 -11.40
C LYS A 46 3.87 -9.01 -12.77
N ILE A 47 3.12 -8.77 -13.86
CA ILE A 47 3.62 -8.92 -15.22
C ILE A 47 4.44 -7.71 -15.64
N ASP A 48 3.96 -6.52 -15.34
CA ASP A 48 4.52 -5.27 -15.87
C ASP A 48 4.67 -4.14 -14.83
N GLY A 49 4.29 -4.39 -13.57
CA GLY A 49 4.39 -3.43 -12.49
C GLY A 49 3.39 -2.26 -12.58
N THR A 50 2.38 -2.35 -13.42
CA THR A 50 1.33 -1.33 -13.52
C THR A 50 0.22 -1.55 -12.49
N LEU A 51 -0.40 -0.48 -12.00
CA LEU A 51 -1.60 -0.59 -11.18
C LEU A 51 -2.80 -0.91 -12.05
N ARG A 52 -3.56 -1.92 -11.67
CA ARG A 52 -4.76 -2.37 -12.39
C ARG A 52 -5.91 -2.57 -11.44
N TRP A 53 -7.11 -2.19 -11.91
CA TRP A 53 -8.33 -2.56 -11.21
C TRP A 53 -8.56 -4.07 -11.39
N GLU A 54 -8.55 -4.81 -10.31
CA GLU A 54 -8.73 -6.25 -10.31
C GLU A 54 -10.10 -6.62 -10.93
N ARG A 55 -10.11 -7.69 -11.71
CA ARG A 55 -11.32 -8.22 -12.33
C ARG A 55 -11.60 -9.63 -11.83
N THR A 56 -12.85 -9.85 -11.44
CA THR A 56 -13.35 -11.16 -11.04
C THR A 56 -14.62 -11.45 -11.83
N ASN A 57 -14.70 -12.60 -12.50
CA ASN A 57 -15.86 -12.99 -13.30
C ASN A 57 -16.30 -11.92 -14.32
N ASN A 58 -15.35 -11.36 -15.08
CA ASN A 58 -15.57 -10.29 -16.06
C ASN A 58 -16.07 -8.94 -15.50
N SER A 59 -16.12 -8.77 -14.19
CA SER A 59 -16.51 -7.53 -13.53
C SER A 59 -15.33 -6.95 -12.75
N TYR A 60 -15.31 -5.63 -12.62
CA TYR A 60 -14.36 -4.96 -11.73
C TYR A 60 -14.67 -5.28 -10.27
N ARG A 61 -13.64 -5.67 -9.51
CA ARG A 61 -13.78 -6.04 -8.11
C ARG A 61 -13.95 -4.80 -7.23
N VAL A 62 -15.07 -4.79 -6.50
CA VAL A 62 -15.40 -3.77 -5.52
C VAL A 62 -15.62 -4.45 -4.17
N ILE A 63 -15.00 -3.91 -3.12
CA ILE A 63 -15.21 -4.36 -1.75
C ILE A 63 -16.56 -3.83 -1.29
N LYS A 64 -17.54 -4.72 -1.14
CA LYS A 64 -18.94 -4.34 -0.87
C LYS A 64 -19.24 -4.17 0.62
N TYR A 65 -18.43 -4.78 1.47
CA TYR A 65 -18.72 -4.83 2.90
C TYR A 65 -18.34 -3.51 3.61
N LEU A 66 -17.11 -3.05 3.44
CA LEU A 66 -16.59 -1.83 4.08
C LEU A 66 -15.52 -1.22 3.19
N PRO A 67 -15.52 0.10 2.96
CA PRO A 67 -14.40 0.77 2.33
C PRO A 67 -13.11 0.61 3.15
N TYR A 68 -11.96 0.73 2.51
CA TYR A 68 -10.68 0.75 3.22
C TYR A 68 -10.63 1.94 4.17
N VAL A 69 -10.46 1.68 5.46
CA VAL A 69 -10.44 2.72 6.50
C VAL A 69 -9.15 3.54 6.50
N SER A 70 -8.10 3.02 5.87
CA SER A 70 -6.79 3.65 5.69
C SER A 70 -6.34 3.51 4.25
N ASN A 71 -5.31 4.24 3.85
CA ASN A 71 -4.69 3.98 2.57
C ASN A 71 -4.07 2.57 2.58
N TYR A 72 -4.12 1.92 1.44
CA TYR A 72 -3.56 0.60 1.22
C TYR A 72 -2.64 0.63 0.00
N GLY A 73 -1.53 -0.08 0.07
CA GLY A 73 -0.59 -0.13 -1.03
C GLY A 73 0.55 -1.10 -0.74
N PHE A 74 1.67 -0.92 -1.42
CA PHE A 74 2.81 -1.81 -1.32
C PHE A 74 4.14 -1.05 -1.22
N ILE A 75 5.17 -1.76 -0.76
CA ILE A 75 6.55 -1.26 -0.74
C ILE A 75 7.22 -1.69 -2.05
N PRO A 76 7.74 -0.75 -2.87
CA PRO A 76 8.43 -1.08 -4.11
C PRO A 76 9.66 -1.97 -3.86
N GLN A 77 9.99 -2.82 -4.83
CA GLN A 77 11.15 -3.74 -4.80
C GLN A 77 11.14 -4.74 -3.64
N THR A 78 9.97 -5.07 -3.10
CA THR A 78 9.79 -6.11 -2.10
C THR A 78 9.04 -7.29 -2.68
N LEU A 79 9.15 -8.44 -2.03
CA LEU A 79 8.49 -9.68 -2.42
C LEU A 79 8.20 -10.51 -1.18
N GLN A 80 7.03 -11.12 -1.10
CA GLN A 80 6.73 -12.23 -0.20
C GLN A 80 6.93 -13.54 -0.98
N PRO A 81 8.11 -14.19 -0.89
CA PRO A 81 8.46 -15.26 -1.82
C PRO A 81 7.67 -16.54 -1.58
N GLU A 82 7.15 -17.14 -2.65
CA GLU A 82 6.32 -18.35 -2.59
C GLU A 82 7.06 -19.55 -1.97
N ASN A 83 8.37 -19.70 -2.22
CA ASN A 83 9.18 -20.77 -1.63
C ASN A 83 9.37 -20.65 -0.11
N LEU A 84 9.01 -19.50 0.47
CA LEU A 84 8.99 -19.27 1.93
C LEU A 84 7.57 -19.17 2.48
N GLY A 85 6.57 -19.58 1.71
CA GLY A 85 5.16 -19.59 2.11
C GLY A 85 4.40 -18.30 1.83
N GLY A 86 5.00 -17.35 1.14
CA GLY A 86 4.36 -16.11 0.69
C GLY A 86 3.47 -16.32 -0.55
N ASP A 87 2.82 -15.26 -0.98
CA ASP A 87 1.89 -15.26 -2.11
C ASP A 87 2.53 -14.81 -3.44
N GLY A 88 3.81 -14.39 -3.40
CA GLY A 88 4.54 -13.88 -4.56
C GLY A 88 4.25 -12.41 -4.87
N ASP A 89 3.58 -11.70 -3.97
CA ASP A 89 3.29 -10.28 -4.09
C ASP A 89 4.32 -9.40 -3.36
N PRO A 90 4.43 -8.13 -3.72
CA PRO A 90 5.14 -7.15 -2.91
C PRO A 90 4.57 -7.09 -1.48
N VAL A 91 5.37 -6.58 -0.55
CA VAL A 91 4.92 -6.43 0.84
C VAL A 91 3.87 -5.33 0.94
N ASP A 92 2.69 -5.71 1.41
CA ASP A 92 1.55 -4.84 1.60
C ASP A 92 1.72 -3.88 2.78
N VAL A 93 1.13 -2.70 2.66
CA VAL A 93 1.16 -1.66 3.68
C VAL A 93 -0.24 -1.11 3.95
N VAL A 94 -0.60 -1.09 5.21
CA VAL A 94 -1.68 -0.28 5.77
C VAL A 94 -1.08 1.06 6.17
N LEU A 95 -1.34 2.12 5.40
CA LEU A 95 -0.74 3.43 5.60
C LEU A 95 -1.71 4.39 6.27
N LEU A 96 -1.37 4.77 7.50
CA LEU A 96 -2.08 5.77 8.27
C LEU A 96 -1.74 7.18 7.77
N GLY A 97 -2.75 8.03 7.67
CA GLY A 97 -2.61 9.40 7.18
C GLY A 97 -3.90 9.91 6.54
N LYS A 98 -3.80 11.07 5.89
CA LYS A 98 -4.88 11.57 5.03
C LYS A 98 -5.09 10.58 3.86
N SER A 99 -6.20 10.71 3.16
CA SER A 99 -6.39 9.99 1.90
C SER A 99 -5.41 10.54 0.85
N TYR A 100 -4.65 9.65 0.22
CA TYR A 100 -3.72 9.96 -0.87
C TYR A 100 -4.27 9.43 -2.19
N GLU A 101 -3.93 10.08 -3.28
CA GLU A 101 -4.31 9.63 -4.61
C GLU A 101 -3.67 8.29 -4.95
N ARG A 102 -4.42 7.44 -5.68
CA ARG A 102 -3.89 6.18 -6.23
C ARG A 102 -2.68 6.46 -7.10
N GLY A 103 -1.67 5.61 -6.98
CA GLY A 103 -0.41 5.75 -7.70
C GLY A 103 0.57 6.74 -7.07
N SER A 104 0.21 7.47 -6.01
CA SER A 104 1.16 8.31 -5.28
C SER A 104 2.21 7.47 -4.57
N VAL A 105 3.42 7.99 -4.46
CA VAL A 105 4.49 7.41 -3.62
C VAL A 105 4.65 8.25 -2.37
N ILE A 106 4.39 7.62 -1.22
CA ILE A 106 4.35 8.32 0.06
C ILE A 106 5.51 7.87 0.93
N LYS A 107 6.36 8.81 1.30
CA LYS A 107 7.41 8.60 2.29
C LYS A 107 6.80 8.34 3.65
N SER A 108 7.14 7.20 4.29
CA SER A 108 6.42 6.68 5.43
C SER A 108 7.34 6.04 6.45
N LYS A 109 6.94 6.10 7.71
CA LYS A 109 7.63 5.48 8.84
C LYS A 109 6.92 4.19 9.23
N ILE A 110 7.66 3.11 9.36
CA ILE A 110 7.14 1.84 9.86
C ILE A 110 6.84 1.95 11.35
N LEU A 111 5.64 1.51 11.75
CA LEU A 111 5.23 1.38 13.15
C LEU A 111 5.29 -0.07 13.62
N GLY A 112 4.99 -1.03 12.75
CA GLY A 112 4.99 -2.44 13.08
C GLY A 112 4.50 -3.31 11.94
N VAL A 113 4.21 -4.56 12.25
CA VAL A 113 3.73 -5.57 11.31
C VAL A 113 2.48 -6.26 11.85
N LEU A 114 1.52 -6.49 10.97
CA LEU A 114 0.38 -7.36 11.20
C LEU A 114 0.67 -8.71 10.55
N LEU A 115 0.84 -9.74 11.38
CA LEU A 115 1.08 -11.10 10.91
C LEU A 115 -0.24 -11.73 10.49
N MET A 116 -0.36 -12.09 9.23
CA MET A 116 -1.57 -12.64 8.65
C MET A 116 -1.27 -13.82 7.73
N THR A 117 -2.29 -14.64 7.54
CA THR A 117 -2.33 -15.66 6.49
C THR A 117 -3.63 -15.50 5.72
N ASP A 118 -3.56 -15.63 4.41
CA ASP A 118 -4.71 -15.69 3.52
C ASP A 118 -4.62 -16.94 2.65
N GLU A 119 -5.69 -17.72 2.59
CA GLU A 119 -5.76 -19.00 1.87
C GLU A 119 -4.55 -19.94 2.12
N GLY A 120 -4.02 -19.90 3.36
CA GLY A 120 -2.86 -20.72 3.78
C GLY A 120 -1.49 -20.17 3.38
N LYS A 121 -1.43 -19.00 2.78
CA LYS A 121 -0.17 -18.30 2.44
C LYS A 121 0.10 -17.17 3.44
N ILE A 122 1.38 -16.88 3.66
CA ILE A 122 1.79 -15.73 4.45
C ILE A 122 1.41 -14.46 3.68
N ASP A 123 0.64 -13.60 4.33
CA ASP A 123 0.16 -12.34 3.80
C ASP A 123 0.33 -11.22 4.85
N ASN A 124 1.57 -11.06 5.31
CA ASN A 124 1.91 -10.06 6.33
C ASN A 124 1.78 -8.65 5.79
N LYS A 125 1.28 -7.74 6.63
CA LYS A 125 1.10 -6.33 6.24
C LYS A 125 1.90 -5.43 7.17
N ILE A 126 2.63 -4.51 6.58
CA ILE A 126 3.31 -3.45 7.34
C ILE A 126 2.27 -2.41 7.75
N ILE A 127 2.34 -1.95 8.99
CA ILE A 127 1.61 -0.77 9.46
C ILE A 127 2.59 0.38 9.48
N ALA A 128 2.28 1.42 8.71
CA ALA A 128 3.11 2.60 8.58
C ALA A 128 2.30 3.88 8.75
N ILE A 129 2.98 4.98 9.02
CA ILE A 129 2.40 6.31 9.08
C ILE A 129 3.11 7.21 8.07
N SER A 130 2.34 8.03 7.35
CA SER A 130 2.92 8.99 6.41
C SER A 130 3.81 10.00 7.12
N ASN A 131 4.90 10.37 6.46
CA ASN A 131 5.82 11.38 7.00
C ASN A 131 5.23 12.80 6.96
N ASP A 132 4.10 12.99 6.27
CA ASP A 132 3.30 14.22 6.28
C ASP A 132 2.42 14.26 7.53
N SER A 133 3.07 14.48 8.67
CA SER A 133 2.52 14.27 10.01
C SER A 133 1.58 15.39 10.51
N LYS A 134 1.21 16.37 9.67
CA LYS A 134 0.33 17.48 10.10
C LYS A 134 -1.09 17.04 10.48
N ILE A 135 -1.46 15.79 10.20
CA ILE A 135 -2.82 15.28 10.39
C ILE A 135 -2.96 14.46 11.67
N PHE A 136 -1.88 13.84 12.14
CA PHE A 136 -1.89 13.17 13.42
C PHE A 136 -1.36 14.13 14.48
N PHE A 137 -2.22 14.53 15.40
CA PHE A 137 -1.91 15.41 16.54
C PHE A 137 -0.77 14.87 17.42
N HIS A 138 -0.34 13.65 17.17
CA HIS A 138 0.73 12.97 17.90
C HIS A 138 1.90 12.65 16.98
N GLN A 139 2.79 13.63 16.85
CA GLN A 139 4.01 13.55 16.01
C GLN A 139 5.02 12.48 16.48
N ASN A 140 4.75 11.79 17.58
CA ASN A 140 5.70 10.90 18.25
C ASN A 140 5.30 9.42 18.19
N LEU A 141 4.51 9.01 17.21
CA LEU A 141 4.24 7.58 17.00
C LEU A 141 5.49 6.92 16.41
N ASN A 142 6.09 6.02 17.17
CA ASN A 142 7.29 5.29 16.77
C ASN A 142 7.07 3.78 16.71
N SER A 143 5.93 3.30 17.24
CA SER A 143 5.62 1.88 17.38
C SER A 143 4.12 1.63 17.40
N ILE A 144 3.73 0.37 17.29
CA ILE A 144 2.34 -0.09 17.50
C ILE A 144 1.89 0.17 18.93
N GLU A 145 2.79 0.06 19.89
CA GLU A 145 2.51 0.33 21.31
C GLU A 145 2.13 1.80 21.51
N ASP A 146 2.83 2.73 20.85
CA ASP A 146 2.47 4.14 20.88
C ASP A 146 1.10 4.37 20.26
N LEU A 147 0.80 3.68 19.15
CA LEU A 147 -0.50 3.76 18.50
C LEU A 147 -1.63 3.29 19.44
N LYS A 148 -1.47 2.11 20.05
CA LYS A 148 -2.46 1.56 21.00
C LYS A 148 -2.65 2.43 22.23
N LYS A 149 -1.60 3.08 22.72
CA LYS A 149 -1.65 3.96 23.89
C LYS A 149 -2.43 5.24 23.60
N ASN A 150 -2.26 5.80 22.42
CA ASN A 150 -2.87 7.09 22.04
C ASN A 150 -4.26 6.92 21.40
N TYR A 151 -4.57 5.73 20.88
CA TYR A 151 -5.85 5.39 20.23
C TYR A 151 -6.33 4.02 20.72
N PRO A 152 -6.83 3.93 21.96
CA PRO A 152 -7.30 2.69 22.56
C PRO A 152 -8.56 2.14 21.89
#